data_044df07cbe69948230fbac5887123025
#
_entry.id   044df07cbe69948230fbac5887123025
#
_cell.length_a   1.000
_cell.length_b   1.000
_cell.length_c   1.000
_cell.angle_alpha   90.00
_cell.angle_beta   90.00
_cell.angle_gamma   90.00
#
_symmetry.space_group_name_H-M   'P 1'
#
loop_
_entity.id
_entity.type
_entity.pdbx_description
1 polymer ?
#
loop_
_entity_poly.entity_id
_entity_poly.type
_entity_poly.pdbx_seq_one_letter_code
_entity_poly.pdbx_strand_id
1 'polypeptide(L)'
;MRAKGLLAGVSALAVAVYVGAWIGWRVGWSWLATIDSTTLAVAHRIGVEHPAWAIFWNAWCTVFSPGVFRLVTVALIVYALVRRDWRVAVFLLLTVELSGPLTELAKHFADRPRPATAMVYASSTSFPSGHALGTMACVLALAVVLLPHVRRGLWPWLIAAGVVIVVSVGLGRVALNVHHLSDVVAGWALGYLYFTLCLPVLSRRAVITGGETPATPGTER
;
A
#
# COMPACT_ATOMS: atom_id res chain seq x y z
N MET A 1 7.95 17.49 -17.00
CA MET A 1 6.92 18.27 -16.28
C MET A 1 5.62 17.49 -16.07
N ARG A 2 5.06 16.78 -17.08
CA ARG A 2 3.78 16.05 -16.98
C ARG A 2 3.74 14.95 -15.89
N ALA A 3 4.78 14.14 -15.77
CA ALA A 3 4.81 13.05 -14.77
C ALA A 3 4.82 13.55 -13.31
N LYS A 4 5.54 14.65 -13.02
CA LYS A 4 5.54 15.25 -11.67
C LYS A 4 4.17 15.86 -11.32
N GLY A 5 3.51 16.48 -12.28
CA GLY A 5 2.16 17.02 -12.10
C GLY A 5 1.13 15.92 -11.84
N LEU A 6 1.20 14.80 -12.59
CA LEU A 6 0.34 13.65 -12.38
C LEU A 6 0.55 13.04 -10.98
N LEU A 7 1.80 12.83 -10.57
CA LEU A 7 2.12 12.30 -9.24
C LEU A 7 1.55 13.20 -8.12
N ALA A 8 1.73 14.52 -8.25
CA ALA A 8 1.20 15.47 -7.29
C ALA A 8 -0.34 15.44 -7.25
N GLY A 9 -1.01 15.38 -8.40
CA GLY A 9 -2.47 15.31 -8.49
C GLY A 9 -3.02 14.03 -7.86
N VAL A 10 -2.43 12.87 -8.16
CA VAL A 10 -2.83 11.60 -7.54
C VAL A 10 -2.57 11.59 -6.04
N SER A 11 -1.44 12.19 -5.59
CA SER A 11 -1.16 12.30 -4.15
C SER A 11 -2.16 13.22 -3.45
N ALA A 12 -2.54 14.35 -4.05
CA ALA A 12 -3.56 15.24 -3.50
C ALA A 12 -4.93 14.54 -3.40
N LEU A 13 -5.31 13.76 -4.43
CA LEU A 13 -6.53 12.95 -4.39
C LEU A 13 -6.46 11.89 -3.27
N ALA A 14 -5.34 11.21 -3.11
CA ALA A 14 -5.17 10.21 -2.06
C ALA A 14 -5.27 10.83 -0.65
N VAL A 15 -4.70 12.03 -0.44
CA VAL A 15 -4.90 12.79 0.80
C VAL A 15 -6.38 13.10 1.02
N ALA A 16 -7.07 13.63 -0.01
CA ALA A 16 -8.49 13.96 0.09
C ALA A 16 -9.34 12.73 0.42
N VAL A 17 -9.05 11.57 -0.20
CA VAL A 17 -9.74 10.30 0.06
C VAL A 17 -9.52 9.82 1.49
N TYR A 18 -8.26 9.80 1.96
CA TYR A 18 -7.95 9.35 3.32
C TYR A 18 -8.58 10.24 4.38
N VAL A 19 -8.37 11.56 4.26
CA VAL A 19 -8.90 12.55 5.21
C VAL A 19 -10.42 12.59 5.15
N GLY A 20 -11.02 12.54 3.95
CA GLY A 20 -12.47 12.51 3.75
C GLY A 20 -13.11 11.28 4.39
N ALA A 21 -12.52 10.09 4.22
CA ALA A 21 -13.02 8.87 4.85
C ALA A 21 -12.90 8.93 6.39
N TRP A 22 -11.81 9.48 6.91
CA TRP A 22 -11.61 9.65 8.35
C TRP A 22 -12.60 10.66 8.95
N ILE A 23 -12.74 11.83 8.34
CA ILE A 23 -13.72 12.84 8.77
C ILE A 23 -15.14 12.28 8.65
N GLY A 24 -15.47 11.64 7.52
CA GLY A 24 -16.80 11.08 7.28
C GLY A 24 -17.18 10.03 8.33
N TRP A 25 -16.24 9.19 8.75
CA TRP A 25 -16.43 8.30 9.90
C TRP A 25 -16.64 9.08 11.20
N ARG A 26 -15.75 10.04 11.51
CA ARG A 26 -15.81 10.80 12.80
C ARG A 26 -17.04 11.67 12.95
N VAL A 27 -17.52 12.26 11.87
CA VAL A 27 -18.68 13.15 11.85
C VAL A 27 -19.99 12.40 11.58
N GLY A 28 -19.90 11.14 11.11
CA GLY A 28 -21.07 10.30 10.85
C GLY A 28 -21.80 10.68 9.55
N TRP A 29 -21.07 10.85 8.43
CA TRP A 29 -21.71 11.11 7.13
C TRP A 29 -22.65 9.96 6.74
N SER A 30 -23.93 10.26 6.57
CA SER A 30 -24.97 9.25 6.33
C SER A 30 -24.73 8.44 5.04
N TRP A 31 -24.30 9.08 3.96
CA TRP A 31 -24.00 8.39 2.70
C TRP A 31 -22.84 7.39 2.86
N LEU A 32 -21.80 7.76 3.62
CA LEU A 32 -20.65 6.87 3.87
C LEU A 32 -21.06 5.68 4.74
N ALA A 33 -21.84 5.94 5.80
CA ALA A 33 -22.39 4.92 6.68
C ALA A 33 -23.31 3.96 5.92
N THR A 34 -24.12 4.47 4.98
CA THR A 34 -24.99 3.65 4.12
C THR A 34 -24.18 2.73 3.20
N ILE A 35 -23.16 3.26 2.53
CA ILE A 35 -22.29 2.44 1.66
C ILE A 35 -21.60 1.35 2.49
N ASP A 36 -21.01 1.69 3.62
CA ASP A 36 -20.32 0.75 4.50
C ASP A 36 -21.27 -0.33 5.03
N SER A 37 -22.43 0.03 5.54
CA SER A 37 -23.40 -0.93 6.09
C SER A 37 -24.01 -1.83 5.00
N THR A 38 -24.33 -1.28 3.84
CA THR A 38 -24.90 -2.05 2.72
C THR A 38 -23.90 -3.08 2.20
N THR A 39 -22.62 -2.69 2.01
CA THR A 39 -21.58 -3.62 1.55
C THR A 39 -21.32 -4.73 2.55
N LEU A 40 -21.30 -4.42 3.84
CA LEU A 40 -21.15 -5.41 4.91
C LEU A 40 -22.36 -6.36 4.99
N ALA A 41 -23.58 -5.84 4.88
CA ALA A 41 -24.79 -6.67 4.92
C ALA A 41 -24.83 -7.68 3.77
N VAL A 42 -24.46 -7.25 2.55
CA VAL A 42 -24.39 -8.15 1.39
C VAL A 42 -23.32 -9.21 1.59
N ALA A 43 -22.10 -8.81 2.01
CA ALA A 43 -21.00 -9.74 2.22
C ALA A 43 -21.30 -10.74 3.36
N HIS A 44 -21.93 -10.29 4.45
CA HIS A 44 -22.34 -11.15 5.56
C HIS A 44 -23.35 -12.21 5.12
N ARG A 45 -24.39 -11.79 4.39
CA ARG A 45 -25.39 -12.72 3.87
C ARG A 45 -24.76 -13.82 3.01
N ILE A 46 -23.88 -13.44 2.06
CA ILE A 46 -23.19 -14.42 1.21
C ILE A 46 -22.33 -15.36 2.06
N GLY A 47 -21.61 -14.83 3.04
CA GLY A 47 -20.73 -15.64 3.91
C GLY A 47 -21.47 -16.59 4.83
N VAL A 48 -22.68 -16.24 5.28
CA VAL A 48 -23.53 -17.12 6.08
C VAL A 48 -24.16 -18.23 5.21
N GLU A 49 -24.63 -17.88 4.00
CA GLU A 49 -25.23 -18.83 3.06
C GLU A 49 -24.17 -19.79 2.46
N HIS A 50 -22.91 -19.34 2.33
CA HIS A 50 -21.83 -20.08 1.68
C HIS A 50 -20.57 -20.14 2.56
N PRO A 51 -20.41 -21.12 3.44
CA PRO A 51 -19.24 -21.21 4.36
C PRO A 51 -17.88 -21.21 3.64
N ALA A 52 -17.80 -21.77 2.41
CA ALA A 52 -16.60 -21.74 1.58
C ALA A 52 -16.14 -20.30 1.23
N TRP A 53 -17.03 -19.32 1.25
CA TRP A 53 -16.73 -17.90 1.03
C TRP A 53 -15.70 -17.37 2.04
N ALA A 54 -15.98 -17.54 3.33
CA ALA A 54 -15.08 -17.07 4.38
C ALA A 54 -13.73 -17.83 4.35
N ILE A 55 -13.75 -19.15 4.09
CA ILE A 55 -12.54 -19.96 3.96
C ILE A 55 -11.68 -19.45 2.80
N PHE A 56 -12.26 -19.24 1.62
CA PHE A 56 -11.56 -18.76 0.43
C PHE A 56 -10.93 -17.39 0.69
N TRP A 57 -11.72 -16.41 1.14
CA TRP A 57 -11.21 -15.04 1.34
C TRP A 57 -10.19 -14.96 2.45
N ASN A 58 -10.34 -15.76 3.52
CA ASN A 58 -9.34 -15.81 4.58
C ASN A 58 -8.02 -16.40 4.09
N ALA A 59 -8.06 -17.50 3.34
CA ALA A 59 -6.86 -18.09 2.73
C ALA A 59 -6.20 -17.12 1.76
N TRP A 60 -6.97 -16.47 0.87
CA TRP A 60 -6.48 -15.47 -0.08
C TRP A 60 -5.80 -14.30 0.61
N CYS A 61 -6.47 -13.69 1.60
CA CYS A 61 -5.92 -12.58 2.36
C CYS A 61 -4.71 -12.98 3.21
N THR A 62 -4.58 -14.23 3.61
CA THR A 62 -3.40 -14.75 4.33
C THR A 62 -2.22 -14.90 3.38
N VAL A 63 -2.41 -15.53 2.22
CA VAL A 63 -1.36 -15.75 1.21
C VAL A 63 -0.81 -14.42 0.69
N PHE A 64 -1.68 -13.45 0.42
CA PHE A 64 -1.29 -12.11 -0.04
C PHE A 64 -1.30 -11.06 1.08
N SER A 65 -1.05 -11.50 2.32
CA SER A 65 -0.98 -10.57 3.46
C SER A 65 0.28 -9.70 3.42
N PRO A 66 0.24 -8.50 4.01
CA PRO A 66 1.45 -7.71 4.23
C PRO A 66 2.55 -8.47 4.97
N GLY A 67 2.20 -9.43 5.84
CA GLY A 67 3.16 -10.28 6.54
C GLY A 67 3.98 -11.14 5.58
N VAL A 68 3.33 -11.81 4.63
CA VAL A 68 4.02 -12.61 3.61
C VAL A 68 4.89 -11.74 2.72
N PHE A 69 4.40 -10.58 2.28
CA PHE A 69 5.21 -9.62 1.51
C PHE A 69 6.44 -9.15 2.29
N ARG A 70 6.34 -8.90 3.61
CA ARG A 70 7.49 -8.55 4.44
C ARG A 70 8.55 -9.65 4.47
N LEU A 71 8.14 -10.90 4.62
CA LEU A 71 9.11 -12.01 4.55
C LEU A 71 9.88 -12.04 3.23
N VAL A 72 9.18 -11.80 2.10
CA VAL A 72 9.83 -11.69 0.78
C VAL A 72 10.75 -10.49 0.72
N THR A 73 10.32 -9.33 1.23
CA THR A 73 11.15 -8.12 1.19
C THR A 73 12.35 -8.17 2.11
N VAL A 74 12.30 -8.87 3.24
CA VAL A 74 13.49 -9.13 4.08
C VAL A 74 14.57 -9.84 3.27
N ALA A 75 14.21 -10.87 2.48
CA ALA A 75 15.18 -11.55 1.61
C ALA A 75 15.75 -10.59 0.54
N LEU A 76 14.93 -9.73 -0.05
CA LEU A 76 15.37 -8.71 -1.01
C LEU A 76 16.25 -7.64 -0.36
N ILE A 77 15.96 -7.23 0.87
CA ILE A 77 16.80 -6.30 1.65
C ILE A 77 18.19 -6.93 1.87
N VAL A 78 18.24 -8.18 2.35
CA VAL A 78 19.51 -8.88 2.54
C VAL A 78 20.28 -8.99 1.22
N TYR A 79 19.62 -9.37 0.13
CA TYR A 79 20.22 -9.41 -1.19
C TYR A 79 20.77 -8.04 -1.61
N ALA A 80 20.01 -6.97 -1.46
CA ALA A 80 20.45 -5.61 -1.79
C ALA A 80 21.66 -5.17 -0.95
N LEU A 81 21.70 -5.53 0.35
CA LEU A 81 22.85 -5.27 1.22
C LEU A 81 24.10 -6.00 0.77
N VAL A 82 24.00 -7.28 0.41
CA VAL A 82 25.11 -8.08 -0.15
C VAL A 82 25.61 -7.45 -1.45
N ARG A 83 24.70 -6.96 -2.31
CA ARG A 83 25.01 -6.24 -3.55
C ARG A 83 25.48 -4.81 -3.34
N ARG A 84 25.56 -4.35 -2.08
CA ARG A 84 25.90 -2.98 -1.68
C ARG A 84 24.97 -1.90 -2.24
N ASP A 85 23.72 -2.26 -2.58
CA ASP A 85 22.70 -1.31 -2.98
C ASP A 85 21.87 -0.86 -1.77
N TRP A 86 22.50 -0.04 -0.93
CA TRP A 86 21.92 0.50 0.30
C TRP A 86 20.62 1.25 0.09
N ARG A 87 20.45 1.84 -1.11
CA ARG A 87 19.24 2.62 -1.40
C ARG A 87 18.04 1.73 -1.56
N VAL A 88 18.17 0.63 -2.29
CA VAL A 88 17.09 -0.37 -2.40
C VAL A 88 16.80 -0.98 -1.04
N ALA A 89 17.82 -1.33 -0.26
CA ALA A 89 17.64 -1.88 1.09
C ALA A 89 16.89 -0.92 2.01
N VAL A 90 17.31 0.35 2.10
CA VAL A 90 16.65 1.38 2.92
C VAL A 90 15.25 1.69 2.39
N PHE A 91 15.05 1.78 1.08
CA PHE A 91 13.74 2.01 0.49
C PHE A 91 12.75 0.90 0.86
N LEU A 92 13.13 -0.37 0.71
CA LEU A 92 12.28 -1.51 1.07
C LEU A 92 12.02 -1.56 2.58
N LEU A 93 13.04 -1.32 3.40
CA LEU A 93 12.89 -1.25 4.85
C LEU A 93 11.86 -0.19 5.24
N LEU A 94 12.01 1.04 4.73
CA LEU A 94 11.10 2.13 5.05
C LEU A 94 9.69 1.85 4.52
N THR A 95 9.56 1.46 3.23
CA THR A 95 8.24 1.38 2.58
C THR A 95 7.46 0.14 3.01
N VAL A 96 8.13 -1.00 3.19
CA VAL A 96 7.45 -2.27 3.45
C VAL A 96 7.46 -2.61 4.93
N GLU A 97 8.63 -2.68 5.56
CA GLU A 97 8.73 -3.13 6.96
C GLU A 97 8.09 -2.13 7.92
N LEU A 98 8.32 -0.82 7.73
CA LEU A 98 7.75 0.20 8.59
C LEU A 98 6.29 0.57 8.25
N SER A 99 5.68 -0.02 7.22
CA SER A 99 4.24 0.14 6.95
C SER A 99 3.36 -0.39 8.09
N GLY A 100 3.86 -1.36 8.86
CA GLY A 100 3.16 -1.91 10.02
C GLY A 100 3.01 -0.90 11.17
N PRO A 101 4.12 -0.39 11.72
CA PRO A 101 4.09 0.69 12.69
C PRO A 101 3.24 1.89 12.26
N LEU A 102 3.34 2.31 10.99
CA LEU A 102 2.48 3.37 10.44
C LEU A 102 0.99 3.00 10.53
N THR A 103 0.65 1.76 10.19
CA THR A 103 -0.74 1.28 10.27
C THR A 103 -1.26 1.34 11.70
N GLU A 104 -0.49 0.86 12.67
CA GLU A 104 -0.92 0.87 14.08
C GLU A 104 -1.03 2.29 14.64
N LEU A 105 -0.14 3.19 14.24
CA LEU A 105 -0.24 4.61 14.58
C LEU A 105 -1.53 5.23 14.01
N ALA A 106 -1.82 5.00 12.73
CA ALA A 106 -3.04 5.51 12.09
C ALA A 106 -4.32 4.96 12.75
N LYS A 107 -4.32 3.69 13.13
CA LYS A 107 -5.43 3.05 13.85
C LYS A 107 -5.65 3.65 15.24
N HIS A 108 -4.59 3.92 15.95
CA HIS A 108 -4.66 4.56 17.28
C HIS A 108 -5.38 5.91 17.22
N PHE A 109 -5.11 6.73 16.20
CA PHE A 109 -5.78 8.03 16.04
C PHE A 109 -7.23 7.92 15.56
N ALA A 110 -7.57 6.91 14.77
CA ALA A 110 -8.92 6.75 14.24
C ALA A 110 -9.86 6.08 15.22
N ASP A 111 -9.38 5.08 15.94
CA ASP A 111 -10.08 4.28 16.95
C ASP A 111 -11.48 3.80 16.52
N ARG A 112 -11.61 3.37 15.27
CA ARG A 112 -12.89 2.88 14.71
C ARG A 112 -13.10 1.43 15.11
N PRO A 113 -14.27 1.08 15.73
CA PRO A 113 -14.58 -0.32 16.03
C PRO A 113 -14.75 -1.14 14.75
N ARG A 114 -14.44 -2.43 14.85
CA ARG A 114 -14.72 -3.37 13.76
C ARG A 114 -16.19 -3.68 13.64
N PRO A 115 -16.65 -4.10 12.43
CA PRO A 115 -17.99 -4.62 12.26
C PRO A 115 -18.28 -5.77 13.24
N ALA A 116 -19.44 -5.74 13.90
CA ALA A 116 -19.87 -6.80 14.83
C ALA A 116 -20.10 -8.15 14.12
N THR A 117 -20.27 -8.14 12.80
CA THR A 117 -20.48 -9.31 11.94
C THR A 117 -19.18 -9.91 11.39
N ALA A 118 -18.02 -9.56 11.96
CA ALA A 118 -16.72 -10.09 11.52
C ALA A 118 -16.67 -11.60 11.53
N MET A 119 -16.30 -12.22 10.41
CA MET A 119 -16.26 -13.67 10.22
C MET A 119 -14.93 -14.28 10.65
N VAL A 120 -13.89 -13.47 10.88
CA VAL A 120 -12.57 -13.91 11.35
C VAL A 120 -12.08 -12.96 12.45
N TYR A 121 -11.25 -13.50 13.33
CA TYR A 121 -10.68 -12.72 14.43
C TYR A 121 -9.71 -11.64 13.94
N ALA A 122 -9.76 -10.48 14.57
CA ALA A 122 -8.81 -9.41 14.38
C ALA A 122 -8.71 -8.55 15.65
N SER A 123 -7.50 -8.41 16.20
CA SER A 123 -7.24 -7.84 17.53
C SER A 123 -7.25 -6.31 17.60
N SER A 124 -7.04 -5.61 16.48
CA SER A 124 -6.90 -4.15 16.45
C SER A 124 -8.11 -3.45 15.84
N THR A 125 -8.19 -2.11 15.96
CA THR A 125 -9.27 -1.28 15.40
C THR A 125 -9.39 -1.38 13.88
N SER A 126 -10.50 -0.85 13.32
CA SER A 126 -10.87 -1.10 11.92
C SER A 126 -10.18 -0.14 10.94
N PHE A 127 -10.11 1.14 11.24
CA PHE A 127 -9.66 2.18 10.29
C PHE A 127 -8.19 2.60 10.55
N PRO A 128 -7.38 2.72 9.51
CA PRO A 128 -7.57 2.19 8.16
C PRO A 128 -7.30 0.68 8.09
N SER A 129 -7.69 0.03 6.97
CA SER A 129 -7.38 -1.38 6.75
C SER A 129 -5.88 -1.62 6.57
N GLY A 130 -5.26 -2.34 7.51
CA GLY A 130 -3.82 -2.65 7.46
C GLY A 130 -3.44 -3.58 6.30
N HIS A 131 -4.33 -4.50 5.89
CA HIS A 131 -4.12 -5.33 4.70
C HIS A 131 -4.13 -4.46 3.44
N ALA A 132 -5.09 -3.56 3.28
CA ALA A 132 -5.16 -2.69 2.12
C ALA A 132 -3.94 -1.74 2.03
N LEU A 133 -3.56 -1.11 3.14
CA LEU A 133 -2.40 -0.23 3.23
C LEU A 133 -1.10 -0.98 2.91
N GLY A 134 -0.85 -2.06 3.65
CA GLY A 134 0.41 -2.80 3.52
C GLY A 134 0.55 -3.44 2.14
N THR A 135 -0.51 -4.07 1.60
CA THR A 135 -0.45 -4.68 0.26
C THR A 135 -0.22 -3.62 -0.83
N MET A 136 -0.86 -2.44 -0.74
CA MET A 136 -0.62 -1.32 -1.66
C MET A 136 0.85 -0.89 -1.62
N ALA A 137 1.38 -0.59 -0.43
CA ALA A 137 2.78 -0.16 -0.27
C ALA A 137 3.76 -1.22 -0.76
N CYS A 138 3.54 -2.50 -0.42
CA CYS A 138 4.40 -3.62 -0.82
C CYS A 138 4.41 -3.82 -2.33
N VAL A 139 3.24 -3.90 -2.97
CA VAL A 139 3.12 -4.14 -4.41
C VAL A 139 3.78 -3.00 -5.20
N LEU A 140 3.55 -1.75 -4.81
CA LEU A 140 4.20 -0.60 -5.46
C LEU A 140 5.72 -0.60 -5.25
N ALA A 141 6.20 -0.91 -4.05
CA ALA A 141 7.63 -1.00 -3.76
C ALA A 141 8.31 -2.11 -4.57
N LEU A 142 7.70 -3.31 -4.62
CA LEU A 142 8.19 -4.43 -5.41
C LEU A 142 8.16 -4.12 -6.91
N ALA A 143 7.11 -3.47 -7.40
CA ALA A 143 7.03 -3.06 -8.80
C ALA A 143 8.19 -2.14 -9.19
N VAL A 144 8.48 -1.11 -8.40
CA VAL A 144 9.59 -0.18 -8.69
C VAL A 144 10.96 -0.85 -8.65
N VAL A 145 11.16 -1.79 -7.72
CA VAL A 145 12.45 -2.48 -7.56
C VAL A 145 12.63 -3.59 -8.59
N LEU A 146 11.59 -4.38 -8.89
CA LEU A 146 11.72 -5.59 -9.69
C LEU A 146 11.45 -5.39 -11.19
N LEU A 147 10.50 -4.52 -11.59
CA LEU A 147 10.17 -4.32 -13.02
C LEU A 147 11.38 -3.96 -13.88
N PRO A 148 12.35 -3.12 -13.43
CA PRO A 148 13.54 -2.83 -14.24
C PRO A 148 14.39 -4.07 -14.60
N HIS A 149 14.27 -5.16 -13.84
CA HIS A 149 15.02 -6.41 -14.03
C HIS A 149 14.24 -7.45 -14.85
N VAL A 150 13.01 -7.12 -15.25
CA VAL A 150 12.13 -8.04 -16.01
C VAL A 150 11.97 -7.55 -17.45
N ARG A 151 11.79 -8.48 -18.39
CA ARG A 151 11.52 -8.16 -19.81
C ARG A 151 10.30 -7.24 -19.91
N ARG A 152 10.40 -6.15 -20.66
CA ARG A 152 9.33 -5.13 -20.80
C ARG A 152 7.99 -5.73 -21.26
N GLY A 153 8.00 -6.78 -22.08
CA GLY A 153 6.79 -7.47 -22.51
C GLY A 153 5.97 -8.11 -21.38
N LEU A 154 6.59 -8.38 -20.21
CA LEU A 154 5.90 -8.92 -19.04
C LEU A 154 5.33 -7.84 -18.09
N TRP A 155 5.73 -6.57 -18.27
CA TRP A 155 5.30 -5.48 -17.40
C TRP A 155 3.77 -5.34 -17.29
N PRO A 156 3.00 -5.35 -18.40
CA PRO A 156 1.55 -5.22 -18.32
C PRO A 156 0.93 -6.33 -17.47
N TRP A 157 1.42 -7.56 -17.58
CA TRP A 157 0.92 -8.71 -16.83
C TRP A 157 1.27 -8.62 -15.34
N LEU A 158 2.49 -8.21 -15.00
CA LEU A 158 2.91 -8.03 -13.61
C LEU A 158 2.17 -6.86 -12.95
N ILE A 159 1.95 -5.76 -13.68
CA ILE A 159 1.16 -4.63 -13.18
C ILE A 159 -0.29 -5.07 -12.98
N ALA A 160 -0.88 -5.78 -13.94
CA ALA A 160 -2.25 -6.30 -13.82
C ALA A 160 -2.39 -7.25 -12.62
N ALA A 161 -1.43 -8.17 -12.44
CA ALA A 161 -1.39 -9.06 -11.28
C ALA A 161 -1.29 -8.27 -9.96
N GLY A 162 -0.45 -7.26 -9.90
CA GLY A 162 -0.33 -6.37 -8.74
C GLY A 162 -1.64 -5.65 -8.42
N VAL A 163 -2.32 -5.11 -9.43
CA VAL A 163 -3.64 -4.48 -9.27
C VAL A 163 -4.67 -5.48 -8.76
N VAL A 164 -4.72 -6.68 -9.34
CA VAL A 164 -5.64 -7.74 -8.90
C VAL A 164 -5.38 -8.10 -7.43
N ILE A 165 -4.13 -8.26 -7.02
CA ILE A 165 -3.77 -8.57 -5.64
C ILE A 165 -4.24 -7.45 -4.70
N VAL A 166 -3.89 -6.19 -5.00
CA VAL A 166 -4.25 -5.04 -4.15
C VAL A 166 -5.76 -4.93 -4.00
N VAL A 167 -6.50 -4.99 -5.11
CA VAL A 167 -7.96 -4.85 -5.10
C VAL A 167 -8.62 -6.04 -4.41
N SER A 168 -8.24 -7.27 -4.77
CA SER A 168 -8.86 -8.48 -4.21
C SER A 168 -8.57 -8.67 -2.73
N VAL A 169 -7.35 -8.36 -2.24
CA VAL A 169 -7.05 -8.40 -0.81
C VAL A 169 -7.88 -7.36 -0.05
N GLY A 170 -7.97 -6.13 -0.56
CA GLY A 170 -8.81 -5.11 0.08
C GLY A 170 -10.28 -5.51 0.13
N LEU A 171 -10.86 -5.93 -0.99
CA LEU A 171 -12.25 -6.40 -1.05
C LEU A 171 -12.46 -7.68 -0.23
N GLY A 172 -11.47 -8.56 -0.15
CA GLY A 172 -11.51 -9.73 0.71
C GLY A 172 -11.68 -9.39 2.20
N ARG A 173 -11.14 -8.25 2.65
CA ARG A 173 -11.36 -7.77 4.03
C ARG A 173 -12.79 -7.32 4.27
N VAL A 174 -13.47 -6.76 3.25
CA VAL A 174 -14.90 -6.45 3.29
C VAL A 174 -15.72 -7.75 3.22
N ALA A 175 -15.34 -8.67 2.32
CA ALA A 175 -15.97 -9.98 2.17
C ALA A 175 -15.96 -10.81 3.45
N LEU A 176 -14.93 -10.67 4.28
CA LEU A 176 -14.80 -11.27 5.62
C LEU A 176 -15.51 -10.47 6.73
N ASN A 177 -16.15 -9.37 6.40
CA ASN A 177 -16.78 -8.45 7.37
C ASN A 177 -15.84 -7.93 8.47
N VAL A 178 -14.53 -7.89 8.26
CA VAL A 178 -13.57 -7.39 9.27
C VAL A 178 -13.20 -5.93 9.08
N HIS A 179 -13.56 -5.33 7.94
CA HIS A 179 -13.36 -3.92 7.60
C HIS A 179 -14.56 -3.38 6.83
N HIS A 180 -14.86 -2.10 7.05
CA HIS A 180 -15.77 -1.34 6.19
C HIS A 180 -15.09 -1.05 4.84
N LEU A 181 -15.90 -0.79 3.80
CA LEU A 181 -15.34 -0.43 2.49
C LEU A 181 -14.50 0.86 2.57
N SER A 182 -14.95 1.83 3.34
CA SER A 182 -14.21 3.07 3.57
C SER A 182 -12.86 2.86 4.26
N ASP A 183 -12.71 1.87 5.16
CA ASP A 183 -11.42 1.52 5.77
C ASP A 183 -10.42 1.01 4.73
N VAL A 184 -10.92 0.25 3.76
CA VAL A 184 -10.12 -0.33 2.67
C VAL A 184 -9.64 0.76 1.72
N VAL A 185 -10.55 1.63 1.27
CA VAL A 185 -10.22 2.75 0.37
C VAL A 185 -9.23 3.72 1.04
N ALA A 186 -9.44 4.03 2.32
CA ALA A 186 -8.48 4.82 3.10
C ALA A 186 -7.12 4.10 3.25
N GLY A 187 -7.13 2.78 3.42
CA GLY A 187 -5.91 1.97 3.47
C GLY A 187 -5.11 2.05 2.18
N TRP A 188 -5.77 1.90 1.01
CA TRP A 188 -5.11 2.07 -0.29
C TRP A 188 -4.54 3.47 -0.47
N ALA A 189 -5.29 4.50 -0.12
CA ALA A 189 -4.86 5.89 -0.22
C ALA A 189 -3.62 6.16 0.65
N LEU A 190 -3.64 5.74 1.92
CA LEU A 190 -2.51 5.93 2.83
C LEU A 190 -1.29 5.09 2.42
N GLY A 191 -1.49 3.86 1.94
CA GLY A 191 -0.42 3.00 1.43
C GLY A 191 0.28 3.61 0.22
N TYR A 192 -0.49 4.18 -0.72
CA TYR A 192 0.06 4.92 -1.86
C TYR A 192 0.83 6.16 -1.42
N LEU A 193 0.29 6.97 -0.51
CA LEU A 193 0.96 8.17 0.02
C LEU A 193 2.27 7.81 0.70
N TYR A 194 2.26 6.78 1.52
CA TYR A 194 3.45 6.33 2.22
C TYR A 194 4.54 5.85 1.24
N PHE A 195 4.16 5.06 0.24
CA PHE A 195 5.07 4.68 -0.83
C PHE A 195 5.66 5.90 -1.53
N THR A 196 4.85 6.89 -1.91
CA THR A 196 5.34 8.09 -2.61
C THR A 196 6.29 8.93 -1.75
N LEU A 197 6.08 8.99 -0.44
CA LEU A 197 7.00 9.64 0.51
C LEU A 197 8.36 8.93 0.59
N CYS A 198 8.41 7.61 0.38
CA CYS A 198 9.66 6.83 0.40
C CYS A 198 10.42 6.89 -0.94
N LEU A 199 9.77 7.19 -2.07
CA LEU A 199 10.39 7.22 -3.40
C LEU A 199 11.68 8.05 -3.53
N PRO A 200 11.83 9.23 -2.89
CA PRO A 200 13.04 10.05 -2.98
C PRO A 200 14.31 9.32 -2.53
N VAL A 201 14.20 8.26 -1.72
CA VAL A 201 15.34 7.44 -1.30
C VAL A 201 16.03 6.80 -2.51
N LEU A 202 15.24 6.38 -3.52
CA LEU A 202 15.79 5.80 -4.76
C LEU A 202 16.33 6.86 -5.73
N SER A 203 15.79 8.06 -5.75
CA SER A 203 16.00 9.05 -6.82
C SER A 203 17.26 9.92 -6.65
N ARG A 204 17.99 9.86 -5.55
CA ARG A 204 19.17 10.72 -5.27
C ARG A 204 20.44 10.40 -6.08
N ARG A 205 20.38 9.56 -7.12
CA ARG A 205 21.56 9.23 -7.95
C ARG A 205 22.06 10.38 -8.85
N ALA A 206 21.30 11.44 -9.05
CA ALA A 206 21.60 12.43 -10.10
C ALA A 206 22.33 13.72 -9.64
N VAL A 207 22.58 13.89 -8.33
CA VAL A 207 23.11 15.19 -7.83
C VAL A 207 24.60 15.20 -7.53
N ILE A 208 25.29 14.05 -7.46
CA ILE A 208 26.69 13.99 -7.00
C ILE A 208 27.72 13.92 -8.16
N THR A 209 27.30 13.70 -9.41
CA THR A 209 28.22 13.60 -10.56
C THR A 209 28.26 14.83 -11.47
N GLY A 210 27.63 15.93 -11.08
CA GLY A 210 27.56 17.18 -11.87
C GLY A 210 28.46 18.31 -11.38
N GLY A 211 29.51 18.03 -10.65
CA GLY A 211 30.46 19.04 -10.18
C GLY A 211 31.89 18.69 -10.56
N GLU A 212 32.51 19.58 -11.33
CA GLU A 212 33.93 19.72 -11.67
C GLU A 212 34.40 19.02 -12.96
N THR A 213 34.20 19.73 -14.05
CA THR A 213 35.18 19.73 -15.15
C THR A 213 36.32 20.64 -14.73
N PRO A 214 37.57 20.17 -14.57
CA PRO A 214 38.69 21.05 -14.36
C PRO A 214 38.93 21.89 -15.64
N ALA A 215 38.95 23.19 -15.47
CA ALA A 215 39.37 24.09 -16.52
C ALA A 215 40.83 23.79 -16.90
N THR A 216 41.06 23.45 -18.15
CA THR A 216 42.40 23.32 -18.74
C THR A 216 43.04 24.71 -18.78
N PRO A 217 44.23 24.91 -18.23
CA PRO A 217 44.95 26.19 -18.39
C PRO A 217 45.38 26.36 -19.87
N GLY A 218 44.94 27.48 -20.44
CA GLY A 218 45.38 27.88 -21.76
C GLY A 218 46.89 28.07 -21.81
N THR A 219 47.57 27.41 -22.75
CA THR A 219 48.90 27.74 -23.20
C THR A 219 48.82 28.87 -24.22
N GLU A 220 49.10 30.09 -23.76
CA GLU A 220 49.53 31.17 -24.63
C GLU A 220 50.93 30.82 -25.19
N ARG A 221 51.10 30.76 -26.53
CA ARG A 221 52.23 31.24 -27.32
C ARG A 221 51.78 31.47 -28.75
#